data_f7fed0d7466b37884353b4b99457c6f7
#
_entry.id   f7fed0d7466b37884353b4b99457c6f7
#
_cell.length_a   1.000
_cell.length_b   1.000
_cell.length_c   1.000
_cell.angle_alpha   90.00
_cell.angle_beta   90.00
_cell.angle_gamma   90.00
#
_symmetry.space_group_name_H-M   'P 1'
#
loop_
_entity.id
_entity.type
_entity.pdbx_description
1 polymer ?
#
loop_
_entity_poly.entity_id
_entity_poly.type
_entity_poly.pdbx_seq_one_letter_code
_entity_poly.pdbx_strand_id
1 'polypeptide(L)'
;GWNTVKLDKPVTIYKGMDLYVGYQLMLEEGEPFDCLLFDQSPYAVPNNNLYGFNTGEDNWYDNTSGINKNVCVRAVVEGKKAPDNDISFIKIEPQNGSDYMTQNEPRSYYAYVQNNGKTPITSFTLTMNSKTASQTLKSEKTFEGLNILNNVPQKLKLDGIAIPAEGNVTTEFTISKVNGEKDPYPSDNALSRLGYCIKEGSKAVARKVLFEQFTSEGFDGIPAADEMYASVFNERNDKDDFVWVKHHRNYKGVQDQFV
;
A
#
# COMPACT_ATOMS: atom_id res chain seq x y z
N GLY A 1 -27.54 -2.94 4.60
CA GLY A 1 -27.18 -1.86 5.56
C GLY A 1 -26.08 -2.32 6.52
N TRP A 2 -25.60 -1.44 7.39
CA TRP A 2 -24.63 -1.77 8.42
C TRP A 2 -25.30 -2.56 9.55
N ASN A 3 -24.67 -3.63 9.98
CA ASN A 3 -25.03 -4.34 11.20
C ASN A 3 -24.16 -3.80 12.33
N THR A 4 -24.79 -3.36 13.42
CA THR A 4 -24.07 -2.84 14.57
C THR A 4 -24.14 -3.85 15.73
N VAL A 5 -23.01 -4.25 16.21
CA VAL A 5 -22.86 -5.14 17.36
C VAL A 5 -22.26 -4.35 18.51
N LYS A 6 -22.92 -4.32 19.65
CA LYS A 6 -22.39 -3.71 20.86
C LYS A 6 -21.55 -4.75 21.59
N LEU A 7 -20.32 -4.40 21.95
CA LEU A 7 -19.48 -5.27 22.76
C LEU A 7 -20.04 -5.39 24.19
N ASP A 8 -20.07 -6.60 24.71
CA ASP A 8 -20.50 -6.87 26.11
C ASP A 8 -19.59 -6.19 27.14
N LYS A 9 -18.31 -6.07 26.80
CA LYS A 9 -17.31 -5.37 27.61
C LYS A 9 -16.59 -4.33 26.76
N PRO A 10 -16.50 -3.07 27.22
CA PRO A 10 -15.71 -2.06 26.52
C PRO A 10 -14.22 -2.41 26.56
N VAL A 11 -13.53 -2.17 25.45
CA VAL A 11 -12.08 -2.29 25.36
C VAL A 11 -11.47 -0.91 25.48
N THR A 12 -10.57 -0.74 26.45
CA THR A 12 -9.88 0.55 26.64
C THR A 12 -8.71 0.64 25.66
N ILE A 13 -8.68 1.70 24.86
CA ILE A 13 -7.62 1.99 23.90
C ILE A 13 -6.78 3.15 24.44
N TYR A 14 -5.48 2.97 24.48
CA TYR A 14 -4.52 3.99 24.92
C TYR A 14 -3.81 4.61 23.70
N LYS A 15 -3.30 5.82 23.87
CA LYS A 15 -2.49 6.50 22.86
C LYS A 15 -1.29 5.62 22.45
N GLY A 16 -1.13 5.42 21.13
CA GLY A 16 -0.04 4.63 20.57
C GLY A 16 -0.34 3.13 20.45
N MET A 17 -1.59 2.72 20.70
CA MET A 17 -2.05 1.36 20.41
C MET A 17 -2.75 1.31 19.06
N ASP A 18 -2.48 0.26 18.30
CA ASP A 18 -3.27 -0.09 17.13
C ASP A 18 -4.49 -0.90 17.57
N LEU A 19 -5.65 -0.58 17.01
CA LEU A 19 -6.89 -1.32 17.23
C LEU A 19 -7.23 -2.11 15.98
N TYR A 20 -7.23 -3.43 16.10
CA TYR A 20 -7.74 -4.32 15.08
C TYR A 20 -9.17 -4.74 15.41
N VAL A 21 -10.06 -4.55 14.47
CA VAL A 21 -11.46 -4.93 14.59
C VAL A 21 -11.78 -5.94 13.52
N GLY A 22 -12.31 -7.06 13.92
CA GLY A 22 -12.64 -8.16 13.01
C GLY A 22 -13.88 -8.90 13.47
N TYR A 23 -14.27 -9.88 12.68
CA TYR A 23 -15.31 -10.84 13.04
C TYR A 23 -14.88 -12.23 12.61
N GLN A 24 -15.34 -13.21 13.33
CA GLN A 24 -15.17 -14.61 12.99
C GLN A 24 -16.39 -15.07 12.20
N LEU A 25 -16.14 -15.67 11.04
CA LEU A 25 -17.17 -16.36 10.28
C LEU A 25 -17.22 -17.82 10.76
N MET A 26 -18.39 -18.24 11.16
CA MET A 26 -18.69 -19.66 11.43
C MET A 26 -19.58 -20.12 10.28
N LEU A 27 -18.98 -20.81 9.32
CA LEU A 27 -19.67 -21.34 8.15
C LEU A 27 -20.03 -22.80 8.40
N GLU A 28 -21.25 -23.21 8.06
CA GLU A 28 -21.61 -24.61 8.00
C GLU A 28 -21.06 -25.22 6.69
N GLU A 29 -20.89 -26.54 6.68
CA GLU A 29 -20.37 -27.24 5.50
C GLU A 29 -21.30 -27.03 4.30
N GLY A 30 -20.75 -26.46 3.22
CA GLY A 30 -21.49 -26.15 1.99
C GLY A 30 -22.02 -24.71 1.88
N GLU A 31 -21.87 -23.86 2.90
CA GLU A 31 -22.27 -22.47 2.82
C GLU A 31 -21.25 -21.64 2.00
N PRO A 32 -21.75 -20.73 1.13
CA PRO A 32 -20.87 -19.88 0.31
C PRO A 32 -20.11 -18.86 1.16
N PHE A 33 -18.87 -18.57 0.76
CA PHE A 33 -18.01 -17.54 1.38
C PHE A 33 -18.43 -16.08 1.08
N ASP A 34 -19.62 -15.84 0.53
CA ASP A 34 -20.08 -14.54 0.04
C ASP A 34 -20.48 -13.53 1.12
N CYS A 35 -19.88 -13.64 2.32
CA CYS A 35 -20.22 -12.80 3.48
C CYS A 35 -19.24 -11.68 3.76
N LEU A 36 -18.17 -11.55 2.97
CA LEU A 36 -17.22 -10.45 3.09
C LEU A 36 -17.60 -9.31 2.17
N LEU A 37 -17.86 -8.14 2.74
CA LEU A 37 -18.06 -6.92 1.98
C LEU A 37 -16.76 -6.10 1.96
N PHE A 38 -16.41 -5.65 0.77
CA PHE A 38 -15.28 -4.77 0.55
C PHE A 38 -15.78 -3.39 0.11
N ASP A 39 -15.01 -2.35 0.45
CA ASP A 39 -15.29 -1.00 -0.02
C ASP A 39 -14.96 -0.86 -1.53
N GLN A 40 -15.41 0.25 -2.10
CA GLN A 40 -15.09 0.61 -3.50
C GLN A 40 -13.84 1.50 -3.59
N SER A 41 -13.05 1.56 -2.53
CA SER A 41 -11.81 2.33 -2.53
C SER A 41 -10.88 1.84 -3.64
N PRO A 42 -10.21 2.74 -4.37
CA PRO A 42 -9.28 2.36 -5.43
C PRO A 42 -7.95 1.78 -4.89
N TYR A 43 -7.79 1.70 -3.57
CA TYR A 43 -6.58 1.22 -2.92
C TYR A 43 -6.90 0.63 -1.53
N ALA A 44 -6.16 -0.40 -1.18
CA ALA A 44 -6.17 -0.98 0.15
C ALA A 44 -5.20 -0.23 1.08
N VAL A 45 -5.59 -0.09 2.35
CA VAL A 45 -4.69 0.40 3.40
C VAL A 45 -3.83 -0.79 3.85
N PRO A 46 -2.50 -0.67 3.90
CA PRO A 46 -1.62 -1.74 4.37
C PRO A 46 -2.02 -2.25 5.76
N ASN A 47 -1.92 -3.56 5.97
CA ASN A 47 -2.31 -4.26 7.19
C ASN A 47 -3.81 -4.14 7.57
N ASN A 48 -4.67 -3.78 6.63
CA ASN A 48 -6.10 -3.61 6.90
C ASN A 48 -6.94 -4.84 6.56
N ASN A 49 -6.35 -5.83 5.88
CA ASN A 49 -7.01 -7.07 5.47
C ASN A 49 -6.33 -8.28 6.10
N LEU A 50 -6.25 -8.29 7.42
CA LEU A 50 -5.72 -9.43 8.15
C LEU A 50 -6.77 -10.53 8.25
N TYR A 51 -6.39 -11.74 7.94
CA TYR A 51 -7.22 -12.92 8.15
C TYR A 51 -6.43 -14.03 8.86
N GLY A 52 -7.12 -14.85 9.59
CA GLY A 52 -6.54 -16.01 10.26
C GLY A 52 -7.52 -17.18 10.24
N PHE A 53 -6.98 -18.39 10.21
CA PHE A 53 -7.77 -19.59 10.37
C PHE A 53 -7.75 -20.00 11.86
N ASN A 54 -8.89 -20.41 12.38
CA ASN A 54 -8.96 -20.92 13.77
C ASN A 54 -8.34 -22.32 13.86
N THR A 55 -7.01 -22.38 13.76
CA THR A 55 -6.22 -23.61 13.84
C THR A 55 -5.59 -23.80 15.21
N GLY A 56 -5.93 -22.94 16.18
CA GLY A 56 -5.31 -22.93 17.52
C GLY A 56 -3.96 -22.20 17.57
N GLU A 57 -3.51 -21.63 16.47
CA GLU A 57 -2.32 -20.80 16.40
C GLU A 57 -2.72 -19.37 16.03
N ASP A 58 -2.12 -18.37 16.67
CA ASP A 58 -2.36 -16.94 16.42
C ASP A 58 -1.64 -16.47 15.15
N ASN A 59 -1.85 -17.16 14.04
CA ASN A 59 -1.26 -16.82 12.75
C ASN A 59 -2.20 -15.91 11.96
N TRP A 60 -1.80 -14.65 11.82
CA TRP A 60 -2.50 -13.66 11.00
C TRP A 60 -1.76 -13.42 9.69
N TYR A 61 -2.49 -13.38 8.60
CA TYR A 61 -1.99 -13.18 7.26
C TYR A 61 -2.54 -11.87 6.69
N ASP A 62 -1.66 -11.04 6.11
CA ASP A 62 -2.08 -9.85 5.39
C ASP A 62 -2.36 -10.19 3.92
N ASN A 63 -3.60 -10.00 3.49
CA ASN A 63 -4.02 -10.18 2.10
C ASN A 63 -4.28 -8.85 1.38
N THR A 64 -3.72 -7.76 1.87
CA THR A 64 -3.91 -6.42 1.30
C THR A 64 -3.49 -6.37 -0.17
N SER A 65 -2.39 -7.03 -0.54
CA SER A 65 -1.90 -7.09 -1.93
C SER A 65 -2.78 -7.93 -2.86
N GLY A 66 -3.42 -8.98 -2.34
CA GLY A 66 -4.28 -9.86 -3.12
C GLY A 66 -5.65 -9.27 -3.41
N ILE A 67 -6.25 -8.62 -2.43
CA ILE A 67 -7.62 -8.09 -2.54
C ILE A 67 -7.62 -6.65 -3.06
N ASN A 68 -6.61 -5.84 -2.75
CA ASN A 68 -6.50 -4.41 -3.07
C ASN A 68 -7.75 -3.58 -2.75
N LYS A 69 -8.48 -3.94 -1.70
CA LYS A 69 -9.68 -3.27 -1.18
C LYS A 69 -9.70 -3.41 0.33
N ASN A 70 -10.49 -2.58 1.00
CA ASN A 70 -10.61 -2.66 2.45
C ASN A 70 -11.86 -3.44 2.85
N VAL A 71 -11.75 -4.28 3.87
CA VAL A 71 -12.90 -4.98 4.46
C VAL A 71 -13.83 -3.96 5.13
N CYS A 72 -15.13 -4.09 4.89
CA CYS A 72 -16.14 -3.20 5.48
C CYS A 72 -16.41 -3.55 6.96
N VAL A 73 -15.47 -3.21 7.83
CA VAL A 73 -15.59 -3.29 9.28
C VAL A 73 -15.29 -1.93 9.89
N ARG A 74 -16.03 -1.54 10.92
CA ARG A 74 -15.83 -0.27 11.63
C ARG A 74 -15.91 -0.47 13.13
N ALA A 75 -15.01 0.17 13.88
CA ALA A 75 -15.16 0.34 15.31
C ALA A 75 -15.91 1.65 15.60
N VAL A 76 -16.84 1.59 16.56
CA VAL A 76 -17.38 2.80 17.17
C VAL A 76 -16.66 2.98 18.50
N VAL A 77 -15.88 4.06 18.60
CA VAL A 77 -15.07 4.38 19.77
C VAL A 77 -15.70 5.54 20.51
N GLU A 78 -15.97 5.36 21.80
CA GLU A 78 -16.40 6.42 22.70
C GLU A 78 -15.18 6.99 23.43
N GLY A 79 -14.99 8.28 23.43
CA GLY A 79 -13.82 8.89 24.07
C GLY A 79 -13.75 10.41 23.91
N LYS A 80 -12.55 10.97 24.02
CA LYS A 80 -12.32 12.39 23.74
C LYS A 80 -12.74 12.69 22.31
N LYS A 81 -13.38 13.86 22.12
CA LYS A 81 -13.83 14.31 20.79
C LYS A 81 -12.66 14.23 19.80
N ALA A 82 -12.92 13.71 18.62
CA ALA A 82 -11.99 13.83 17.51
C ALA A 82 -11.59 15.30 17.33
N PRO A 83 -10.35 15.62 16.95
CA PRO A 83 -9.92 17.00 16.74
C PRO A 83 -10.76 17.67 15.64
N ASP A 84 -10.75 18.99 15.61
CA ASP A 84 -11.44 19.70 14.54
C ASP A 84 -10.65 19.56 13.23
N ASN A 85 -9.34 19.72 13.28
CA ASN A 85 -8.43 19.60 12.14
C ASN A 85 -7.45 18.43 12.35
N ASP A 86 -7.45 17.48 11.45
CA ASP A 86 -6.55 16.31 11.47
C ASP A 86 -6.48 15.72 10.06
N ILE A 87 -5.28 15.56 9.53
CA ILE A 87 -5.03 15.00 8.20
C ILE A 87 -3.96 13.92 8.29
N SER A 88 -4.13 12.84 7.58
CA SER A 88 -3.09 11.82 7.46
C SER A 88 -2.74 11.53 6.01
N PHE A 89 -1.53 11.03 5.81
CA PHE A 89 -1.20 10.36 4.56
C PHE A 89 -1.77 8.94 4.55
N ILE A 90 -2.35 8.55 3.42
CA ILE A 90 -2.64 7.15 3.12
C ILE A 90 -1.45 6.55 2.38
N LYS A 91 -1.00 7.21 1.31
CA LYS A 91 0.18 6.83 0.52
C LYS A 91 0.68 7.99 -0.32
N ILE A 92 1.91 7.84 -0.80
CA ILE A 92 2.48 8.67 -1.86
C ILE A 92 3.04 7.75 -2.92
N GLU A 93 2.79 8.06 -4.18
CA GLU A 93 3.33 7.31 -5.31
C GLU A 93 3.82 8.24 -6.42
N PRO A 94 4.87 7.87 -7.14
CA PRO A 94 5.33 8.65 -8.29
C PRO A 94 4.28 8.60 -9.41
N GLN A 95 4.11 9.71 -10.11
CA GLN A 95 3.12 9.82 -11.17
C GLN A 95 3.33 8.80 -12.30
N ASN A 96 4.57 8.45 -12.58
CA ASN A 96 4.96 7.47 -13.62
C ASN A 96 5.10 6.04 -13.11
N GLY A 97 4.73 5.77 -11.84
CA GLY A 97 4.83 4.45 -11.23
C GLY A 97 6.25 3.94 -10.95
N SER A 98 7.29 4.73 -11.24
CA SER A 98 8.68 4.30 -11.10
C SER A 98 9.40 5.04 -9.97
N ASP A 99 10.26 4.38 -9.22
CA ASP A 99 11.14 4.99 -8.22
C ASP A 99 12.46 5.52 -8.81
N TYR A 100 12.65 5.38 -10.12
CA TYR A 100 13.75 6.00 -10.87
C TYR A 100 13.35 7.37 -11.39
N MET A 101 14.25 8.33 -11.34
CA MET A 101 14.11 9.69 -11.87
C MET A 101 15.34 10.06 -12.70
N THR A 102 15.17 10.93 -13.69
CA THR A 102 16.28 11.44 -14.49
C THR A 102 16.87 12.66 -13.80
N GLN A 103 18.21 12.79 -13.85
CA GLN A 103 18.94 13.95 -13.37
C GLN A 103 18.39 15.24 -14.03
N ASN A 104 18.21 16.28 -13.23
CA ASN A 104 17.68 17.59 -13.63
C ASN A 104 16.21 17.62 -14.09
N GLU A 105 15.51 16.49 -14.11
CA GLU A 105 14.09 16.45 -14.41
C GLU A 105 13.26 16.40 -13.12
N PRO A 106 12.25 17.29 -12.96
CA PRO A 106 11.37 17.26 -11.80
C PRO A 106 10.47 16.03 -11.84
N ARG A 107 10.40 15.29 -10.72
CA ARG A 107 9.54 14.14 -10.59
C ARG A 107 8.26 14.50 -9.84
N SER A 108 7.12 14.30 -10.48
CA SER A 108 5.81 14.53 -9.85
C SER A 108 5.33 13.29 -9.11
N TYR A 109 4.54 13.54 -8.05
CA TYR A 109 3.94 12.50 -7.22
C TYR A 109 2.43 12.68 -7.11
N TYR A 110 1.76 11.62 -6.72
CA TYR A 110 0.40 11.67 -6.21
C TYR A 110 0.43 11.41 -4.70
N ALA A 111 -0.09 12.35 -3.92
CA ALA A 111 -0.36 12.16 -2.51
C ALA A 111 -1.83 11.78 -2.32
N TYR A 112 -2.06 10.75 -1.53
CA TYR A 112 -3.38 10.34 -1.08
C TYR A 112 -3.47 10.65 0.40
N VAL A 113 -4.38 11.53 0.74
CA VAL A 113 -4.60 12.03 2.10
C VAL A 113 -6.03 11.79 2.54
N GLN A 114 -6.23 11.74 3.84
CA GLN A 114 -7.54 11.58 4.45
C GLN A 114 -7.72 12.59 5.59
N ASN A 115 -8.93 13.13 5.70
CA ASN A 115 -9.33 13.94 6.83
C ASN A 115 -9.86 13.06 7.95
N ASN A 116 -9.17 13.04 9.08
CA ASN A 116 -9.58 12.32 10.30
C ASN A 116 -10.25 13.27 11.32
N GLY A 117 -10.22 14.58 11.05
CA GLY A 117 -10.88 15.62 11.85
C GLY A 117 -12.36 15.77 11.53
N LYS A 118 -13.04 16.61 12.30
CA LYS A 118 -14.48 16.89 12.11
C LYS A 118 -14.74 17.95 11.07
N THR A 119 -13.83 18.92 10.95
CA THR A 119 -13.98 20.06 10.05
C THR A 119 -13.49 19.66 8.65
N PRO A 120 -14.22 19.98 7.58
CA PRO A 120 -13.69 19.80 6.23
C PRO A 120 -12.36 20.53 6.07
N ILE A 121 -11.38 19.86 5.47
CA ILE A 121 -10.07 20.46 5.20
C ILE A 121 -10.17 21.30 3.94
N THR A 122 -9.96 22.59 4.09
CA THR A 122 -9.97 23.59 3.01
C THR A 122 -8.57 23.95 2.54
N SER A 123 -7.55 23.74 3.41
CA SER A 123 -6.16 23.97 3.07
C SER A 123 -5.21 23.15 3.93
N PHE A 124 -4.03 22.83 3.37
CA PHE A 124 -2.89 22.33 4.13
C PHE A 124 -1.57 22.65 3.44
N THR A 125 -0.48 22.68 4.22
CA THR A 125 0.86 22.90 3.71
C THR A 125 1.64 21.61 3.73
N LEU A 126 2.20 21.24 2.57
CA LEU A 126 3.03 20.06 2.38
C LEU A 126 4.47 20.49 2.06
N THR A 127 5.41 19.95 2.80
CA THR A 127 6.84 20.08 2.57
C THR A 127 7.39 18.77 2.00
N MET A 128 8.24 18.88 1.00
CA MET A 128 8.97 17.78 0.41
C MET A 128 10.47 18.05 0.57
N ASN A 129 11.19 17.14 1.22
CA ASN A 129 12.64 17.19 1.41
C ASN A 129 13.29 16.01 0.69
N SER A 130 14.00 16.26 -0.40
CA SER A 130 14.73 15.24 -1.14
C SER A 130 16.21 15.27 -0.75
N LYS A 131 16.65 14.24 -0.05
CA LYS A 131 18.01 14.07 0.45
C LYS A 131 18.81 13.17 -0.49
N THR A 132 19.94 13.68 -0.95
CA THR A 132 20.98 12.95 -1.67
C THR A 132 22.21 12.76 -0.78
N ALA A 133 23.27 12.13 -1.28
CA ALA A 133 24.54 11.99 -0.55
C ALA A 133 25.20 13.36 -0.25
N SER A 134 24.96 14.37 -1.09
CA SER A 134 25.67 15.67 -1.03
C SER A 134 24.82 16.83 -0.53
N GLN A 135 23.49 16.74 -0.62
CA GLN A 135 22.60 17.86 -0.32
C GLN A 135 21.17 17.43 0.02
N THR A 136 20.42 18.36 0.61
CA THR A 136 18.99 18.26 0.81
C THR A 136 18.31 19.39 0.04
N LEU A 137 17.37 19.01 -0.82
CA LEU A 137 16.56 19.95 -1.61
C LEU A 137 15.16 20.01 -1.01
N LYS A 138 14.64 21.22 -0.82
CA LYS A 138 13.33 21.45 -0.20
C LYS A 138 12.37 22.10 -1.21
N SER A 139 11.13 21.64 -1.22
CA SER A 139 10.00 22.31 -1.81
C SER A 139 8.85 22.35 -0.81
N GLU A 140 8.08 23.41 -0.84
CA GLU A 140 6.90 23.58 0.01
C GLU A 140 5.74 24.11 -0.83
N LYS A 141 4.57 23.52 -0.63
CA LYS A 141 3.34 23.92 -1.35
C LYS A 141 2.18 23.94 -0.39
N THR A 142 1.44 25.03 -0.37
CA THR A 142 0.14 25.10 0.27
C THR A 142 -0.94 24.79 -0.74
N PHE A 143 -1.79 23.84 -0.41
CA PHE A 143 -3.02 23.52 -1.12
C PHE A 143 -4.15 24.34 -0.52
N GLU A 144 -4.93 25.01 -1.34
CA GLU A 144 -6.06 25.86 -0.92
C GLU A 144 -7.29 25.54 -1.76
N GLY A 145 -8.45 25.99 -1.31
CA GLY A 145 -9.71 25.77 -2.02
C GLY A 145 -10.16 24.31 -2.04
N LEU A 146 -9.68 23.51 -1.10
CA LEU A 146 -10.04 22.11 -0.96
C LEU A 146 -11.41 21.98 -0.25
N ASN A 147 -11.98 20.78 -0.33
CA ASN A 147 -13.14 20.37 0.47
C ASN A 147 -13.02 18.88 0.78
N ILE A 148 -12.03 18.53 1.62
CA ILE A 148 -11.81 17.14 2.01
C ILE A 148 -12.68 16.82 3.21
N LEU A 149 -13.73 16.05 2.97
CA LEU A 149 -14.67 15.64 4.01
C LEU A 149 -14.06 14.56 4.90
N ASN A 150 -14.59 14.46 6.12
CA ASN A 150 -14.16 13.44 7.09
C ASN A 150 -14.25 12.02 6.50
N ASN A 151 -13.18 11.24 6.67
CA ASN A 151 -13.03 9.88 6.18
C ASN A 151 -13.19 9.70 4.65
N VAL A 152 -13.05 10.79 3.88
CA VAL A 152 -13.06 10.72 2.41
C VAL A 152 -11.64 10.93 1.89
N PRO A 153 -11.02 9.90 1.29
CA PRO A 153 -9.69 10.04 0.70
C PRO A 153 -9.68 11.02 -0.47
N GLN A 154 -8.61 11.79 -0.54
CA GLN A 154 -8.37 12.74 -1.63
C GLN A 154 -7.03 12.47 -2.30
N LYS A 155 -7.02 12.39 -3.64
CA LYS A 155 -5.81 12.31 -4.46
C LYS A 155 -5.40 13.71 -4.92
N LEU A 156 -4.14 14.07 -4.68
CA LEU A 156 -3.59 15.39 -5.03
C LEU A 156 -2.28 15.22 -5.81
N LYS A 157 -2.07 16.08 -6.81
CA LYS A 157 -0.83 16.12 -7.56
C LYS A 157 0.18 17.04 -6.88
N LEU A 158 1.39 16.50 -6.66
CA LEU A 158 2.56 17.23 -6.19
C LEU A 158 3.55 17.40 -7.34
N ASP A 159 3.99 18.62 -7.56
CA ASP A 159 5.09 18.88 -8.45
C ASP A 159 6.41 18.54 -7.74
N GLY A 160 7.28 17.85 -8.46
CA GLY A 160 8.50 17.32 -7.88
C GLY A 160 9.65 18.32 -7.85
N ILE A 161 10.74 17.89 -7.20
CA ILE A 161 12.02 18.57 -7.20
C ILE A 161 12.93 17.92 -8.23
N ALA A 162 13.62 18.72 -9.05
CA ALA A 162 14.68 18.23 -9.92
C ALA A 162 15.94 17.90 -9.09
N ILE A 163 16.45 16.69 -9.23
CA ILE A 163 17.64 16.22 -8.52
C ILE A 163 18.85 16.38 -9.43
N PRO A 164 19.86 17.17 -9.04
CA PRO A 164 21.00 17.50 -9.91
C PRO A 164 22.14 16.46 -9.85
N ALA A 165 22.05 15.45 -8.97
CA ALA A 165 23.10 14.48 -8.78
C ALA A 165 22.58 13.05 -8.93
N GLU A 166 23.36 12.20 -9.62
CA GLU A 166 23.11 10.76 -9.69
C GLU A 166 23.22 10.10 -8.31
N GLY A 167 22.40 9.08 -8.05
CA GLY A 167 22.49 8.24 -6.85
C GLY A 167 21.18 8.08 -6.10
N ASN A 168 21.28 7.52 -4.92
CA ASN A 168 20.15 7.29 -4.04
C ASN A 168 19.54 8.62 -3.57
N VAL A 169 18.21 8.66 -3.56
CA VAL A 169 17.42 9.82 -3.11
C VAL A 169 16.40 9.33 -2.10
N THR A 170 16.41 9.92 -0.91
CA THR A 170 15.33 9.74 0.06
C THR A 170 14.47 11.01 0.05
N THR A 171 13.20 10.89 -0.29
CA THR A 171 12.27 12.02 -0.25
C THR A 171 11.30 11.84 0.91
N GLU A 172 11.32 12.80 1.83
CA GLU A 172 10.40 12.92 2.95
C GLU A 172 9.29 13.91 2.60
N PHE A 173 8.07 13.53 2.86
CA PHE A 173 6.87 14.33 2.69
C PHE A 173 6.27 14.60 4.06
N THR A 174 5.99 15.84 4.39
CA THR A 174 5.45 16.23 5.70
C THR A 174 4.34 17.25 5.54
N ILE A 175 3.21 16.99 6.17
CA ILE A 175 2.11 17.98 6.30
C ILE A 175 2.33 18.75 7.59
N SER A 176 2.36 20.08 7.52
CA SER A 176 2.70 20.93 8.67
C SER A 176 1.56 21.79 9.19
N LYS A 177 0.60 22.13 8.34
CA LYS A 177 -0.54 22.97 8.70
C LYS A 177 -1.80 22.43 8.04
N VAL A 178 -2.91 22.46 8.78
CA VAL A 178 -4.23 22.05 8.32
C VAL A 178 -5.19 23.16 8.66
N ASN A 179 -5.90 23.71 7.69
CA ASN A 179 -6.78 24.88 7.87
C ASN A 179 -6.10 26.07 8.59
N GLY A 180 -4.78 26.25 8.33
CA GLY A 180 -3.99 27.30 8.96
C GLY A 180 -3.43 26.96 10.34
N GLU A 181 -3.83 25.87 10.96
CA GLU A 181 -3.45 25.44 12.30
C GLU A 181 -2.48 24.26 12.28
N LYS A 182 -1.84 23.99 13.41
CA LYS A 182 -1.00 22.81 13.59
C LYS A 182 -1.92 21.58 13.79
N ASP A 183 -1.59 20.51 13.07
CA ASP A 183 -2.22 19.23 13.30
C ASP A 183 -1.90 18.70 14.72
N PRO A 184 -2.89 18.27 15.48
CA PRO A 184 -2.68 17.75 16.83
C PRO A 184 -2.05 16.35 16.87
N TYR A 185 -2.09 15.61 15.75
CA TYR A 185 -1.56 14.25 15.63
C TYR A 185 -0.51 14.12 14.52
N PRO A 186 0.65 14.78 14.63
CA PRO A 186 1.63 14.86 13.55
C PRO A 186 2.35 13.53 13.23
N SER A 187 2.06 12.45 13.94
CA SER A 187 2.71 11.15 13.74
C SER A 187 2.35 10.46 12.44
N ASP A 188 1.19 10.77 11.85
CA ASP A 188 0.70 10.23 10.58
C ASP A 188 0.77 11.25 9.42
N ASN A 189 1.40 12.40 9.70
CA ASN A 189 1.61 13.49 8.75
C ASN A 189 2.91 13.39 7.96
N ALA A 190 3.64 12.31 8.06
CA ALA A 190 4.91 12.13 7.39
C ALA A 190 5.01 10.76 6.70
N LEU A 191 5.50 10.78 5.47
CA LEU A 191 5.89 9.57 4.72
C LEU A 191 7.23 9.79 4.05
N SER A 192 7.96 8.71 3.81
CA SER A 192 9.19 8.74 3.04
C SER A 192 9.19 7.74 1.89
N ARG A 193 9.90 8.08 0.82
CA ARG A 193 10.17 7.19 -0.30
C ARG A 193 11.64 7.17 -0.64
N LEU A 194 12.11 5.98 -0.98
CA LEU A 194 13.41 5.78 -1.59
C LEU A 194 13.26 5.83 -3.10
N GLY A 195 14.25 6.40 -3.77
CA GLY A 195 14.35 6.45 -5.21
C GLY A 195 15.80 6.50 -5.64
N TYR A 196 16.01 6.45 -6.95
CA TYR A 196 17.34 6.56 -7.54
C TYR A 196 17.32 7.56 -8.70
N CYS A 197 18.24 8.53 -8.64
CA CYS A 197 18.44 9.49 -9.72
C CYS A 197 19.45 8.93 -10.73
N ILE A 198 18.98 8.78 -11.96
CA ILE A 198 19.77 8.27 -13.09
C ILE A 198 20.44 9.47 -13.77
N LYS A 199 21.70 9.32 -14.13
CA LYS A 199 22.46 10.34 -14.86
C LYS A 199 21.76 10.73 -16.15
N GLU A 200 21.70 12.03 -16.43
CA GLU A 200 21.19 12.57 -17.68
C GLU A 200 21.94 11.97 -18.89
N GLY A 201 21.20 11.63 -19.95
CA GLY A 201 21.73 11.00 -21.15
C GLY A 201 22.06 9.51 -20.99
N SER A 202 21.82 8.90 -19.84
CA SER A 202 21.91 7.45 -19.68
C SER A 202 20.91 6.75 -20.58
N LYS A 203 21.37 5.73 -21.30
CA LYS A 203 20.48 4.92 -22.13
C LYS A 203 19.81 3.87 -21.27
N ALA A 204 18.49 3.79 -21.38
CA ALA A 204 17.75 2.66 -20.83
C ALA A 204 18.20 1.37 -21.53
N VAL A 205 18.57 0.37 -20.73
CA VAL A 205 18.82 -0.99 -21.23
C VAL A 205 17.57 -1.78 -20.91
N ALA A 206 16.94 -2.31 -21.95
CA ALA A 206 15.82 -3.22 -21.77
C ALA A 206 16.33 -4.45 -20.99
N ARG A 207 15.68 -4.74 -19.87
CA ARG A 207 15.95 -5.94 -19.08
C ARG A 207 14.73 -6.83 -19.11
N LYS A 208 14.96 -8.10 -19.34
CA LYS A 208 13.92 -9.09 -19.16
C LYS A 208 13.75 -9.38 -17.66
N VAL A 209 12.52 -9.49 -17.22
CA VAL A 209 12.22 -9.94 -15.86
C VAL A 209 12.52 -11.43 -15.77
N LEU A 210 13.31 -11.84 -14.80
CA LEU A 210 13.51 -13.26 -14.51
C LEU A 210 12.40 -13.73 -13.57
N PHE A 211 11.64 -14.72 -14.05
CA PHE A 211 10.68 -15.44 -13.24
C PHE A 211 11.23 -16.86 -12.98
N GLU A 212 11.54 -17.16 -11.73
CA GLU A 212 12.06 -18.45 -11.30
C GLU A 212 10.95 -19.22 -10.59
N GLN A 213 10.62 -20.38 -11.11
CA GLN A 213 9.62 -21.27 -10.53
C GLN A 213 10.30 -22.53 -10.02
N PHE A 214 10.10 -22.84 -8.75
CA PHE A 214 10.52 -24.10 -8.16
C PHE A 214 9.36 -25.08 -8.23
N THR A 215 9.55 -26.21 -8.90
CA THR A 215 8.49 -27.17 -9.22
C THR A 215 8.92 -28.61 -8.94
N SER A 216 7.96 -29.53 -8.95
CA SER A 216 8.19 -30.98 -8.84
C SER A 216 7.04 -31.72 -9.53
N GLU A 217 7.30 -32.36 -10.65
CA GLU A 217 6.24 -33.06 -11.40
C GLU A 217 5.72 -34.32 -10.70
N GLY A 218 6.49 -34.89 -9.79
CA GLY A 218 6.09 -36.06 -9.02
C GLY A 218 5.11 -35.77 -7.88
N PHE A 219 4.76 -34.51 -7.58
CA PHE A 219 3.90 -34.16 -6.45
C PHE A 219 2.53 -33.70 -6.93
N ASP A 220 1.47 -34.32 -6.38
CA ASP A 220 0.08 -34.04 -6.74
C ASP A 220 -0.26 -32.54 -6.65
N GLY A 221 -0.95 -32.03 -7.67
CA GLY A 221 -1.38 -30.64 -7.77
C GLY A 221 -0.35 -29.68 -8.39
N ILE A 222 0.95 -29.99 -8.38
CA ILE A 222 1.96 -29.13 -9.02
C ILE A 222 1.85 -29.13 -10.53
N PRO A 223 1.64 -30.26 -11.25
CA PRO A 223 1.43 -30.22 -12.70
C PRO A 223 0.30 -29.31 -13.13
N ALA A 224 -0.83 -29.33 -12.43
CA ALA A 224 -1.97 -28.43 -12.71
C ALA A 224 -1.61 -26.95 -12.47
N ALA A 225 -0.85 -26.64 -11.42
CA ALA A 225 -0.34 -25.29 -11.18
C ALA A 225 0.65 -24.85 -12.29
N ASP A 226 1.51 -25.75 -12.76
CA ASP A 226 2.43 -25.48 -13.85
C ASP A 226 1.72 -25.18 -15.17
N GLU A 227 0.66 -25.94 -15.50
CA GLU A 227 -0.21 -25.67 -16.65
C GLU A 227 -0.91 -24.32 -16.55
N MET A 228 -1.39 -23.96 -15.37
CA MET A 228 -2.00 -22.65 -15.12
C MET A 228 -1.00 -21.51 -15.34
N TYR A 229 0.23 -21.61 -14.81
CA TYR A 229 1.29 -20.63 -15.07
C TYR A 229 1.65 -20.55 -16.54
N ALA A 230 1.81 -21.70 -17.21
CA ALA A 230 2.11 -21.75 -18.64
C ALA A 230 1.02 -21.06 -19.48
N SER A 231 -0.26 -21.28 -19.16
CA SER A 231 -1.38 -20.60 -19.80
C SER A 231 -1.28 -19.09 -19.64
N VAL A 232 -1.13 -18.59 -18.37
CA VAL A 232 -1.03 -17.16 -18.08
C VAL A 232 0.14 -16.51 -18.84
N PHE A 233 1.31 -17.15 -18.88
CA PHE A 233 2.47 -16.60 -19.57
C PHE A 233 2.32 -16.65 -21.11
N ASN A 234 1.70 -17.69 -21.66
CA ASN A 234 1.52 -17.81 -23.10
C ASN A 234 0.47 -16.82 -23.67
N GLU A 235 -0.51 -16.42 -22.85
CA GLU A 235 -1.54 -15.46 -23.23
C GLU A 235 -1.06 -13.99 -23.15
N ARG A 236 0.10 -13.72 -22.55
CA ARG A 236 0.63 -12.36 -22.43
C ARG A 236 1.17 -11.83 -23.75
N ASN A 237 0.86 -10.56 -24.02
CA ASN A 237 1.39 -9.85 -25.20
C ASN A 237 2.86 -9.39 -25.00
N ASP A 238 3.35 -9.36 -23.76
CA ASP A 238 4.69 -8.92 -23.35
C ASP A 238 5.62 -10.10 -22.99
N LYS A 239 5.34 -11.28 -23.50
CA LYS A 239 6.13 -12.51 -23.20
C LYS A 239 7.61 -12.42 -23.55
N ASP A 240 7.99 -11.50 -24.43
CA ASP A 240 9.38 -11.24 -24.76
C ASP A 240 10.12 -10.40 -23.73
N ASP A 241 9.39 -9.79 -22.76
CA ASP A 241 9.95 -8.94 -21.72
C ASP A 241 10.37 -9.72 -20.47
N PHE A 242 10.15 -11.02 -20.42
CA PHE A 242 10.56 -11.86 -19.30
C PHE A 242 11.22 -13.16 -19.75
N VAL A 243 11.94 -13.78 -18.83
CA VAL A 243 12.52 -15.13 -18.95
C VAL A 243 11.93 -15.98 -17.84
N TRP A 244 11.32 -17.09 -18.22
CA TRP A 244 10.77 -18.05 -17.27
C TRP A 244 11.69 -19.25 -17.14
N VAL A 245 12.20 -19.50 -15.93
CA VAL A 245 13.08 -20.63 -15.61
C VAL A 245 12.37 -21.53 -14.60
N LYS A 246 12.26 -22.80 -14.95
CA LYS A 246 11.74 -23.82 -14.03
C LYS A 246 12.90 -24.57 -13.39
N HIS A 247 12.89 -24.63 -12.06
CA HIS A 247 13.82 -25.41 -11.26
C HIS A 247 13.09 -26.65 -10.73
N HIS A 248 13.37 -27.78 -11.33
CA HIS A 248 12.83 -29.06 -10.88
C HIS A 248 13.58 -29.57 -9.63
N ARG A 249 12.87 -30.12 -8.69
CA ARG A 249 13.46 -30.70 -7.48
C ARG A 249 12.60 -31.82 -6.91
N ASN A 250 13.24 -32.76 -6.22
CA ASN A 250 12.54 -33.75 -5.43
C ASN A 250 11.83 -33.06 -4.24
N TYR A 251 10.58 -33.41 -3.98
CA TYR A 251 9.79 -32.79 -2.93
C TYR A 251 9.08 -33.84 -2.07
N LYS A 252 9.20 -33.72 -0.74
CA LYS A 252 8.60 -34.63 0.24
C LYS A 252 8.82 -36.12 -0.04
N GLY A 253 10.00 -36.48 -0.51
CA GLY A 253 10.36 -37.88 -0.80
C GLY A 253 9.85 -38.40 -2.14
N VAL A 254 9.14 -37.58 -2.93
CA VAL A 254 8.74 -37.93 -4.29
C VAL A 254 9.84 -37.46 -5.25
N GLN A 255 10.28 -38.37 -6.12
CA GLN A 255 11.31 -38.11 -7.11
C GLN A 255 10.71 -37.41 -8.33
N ASP A 256 11.33 -36.30 -8.73
CA ASP A 256 10.99 -35.60 -9.97
C ASP A 256 11.77 -36.24 -11.12
N GLN A 257 11.13 -36.44 -12.26
CA GLN A 257 11.75 -37.10 -13.43
C GLN A 257 12.80 -36.23 -14.15
N PHE A 258 12.85 -34.93 -13.83
CA PHE A 258 13.79 -33.98 -14.41
C PHE A 258 14.98 -33.63 -13.49
N VAL A 259 15.12 -34.33 -12.35
CA VAL A 259 16.21 -34.12 -11.37
C VAL A 259 17.23 -35.25 -11.43
#